data_fe4f622af1fd86fd0a6276529039c33f
#
_entry.id   fe4f622af1fd86fd0a6276529039c33f
#
_cell.length_a   1.000
_cell.length_b   1.000
_cell.length_c   1.000
_cell.angle_alpha   90.00
_cell.angle_beta   90.00
_cell.angle_gamma   90.00
#
_symmetry.space_group_name_H-M   'P 1'
#
loop_
_entity.id
_entity.type
_entity.pdbx_description
1 polymer ?
#
loop_
_entity_poly.entity_id
_entity_poly.type
_entity_poly.pdbx_seq_one_letter_code
_entity_poly.pdbx_strand_id
1 'polypeptide(L)'
;MRYVNCEATMRKEFLLTAAAMMTAASALAGDNVLPPWALGGFLRPEGVNPIVSPTSSTLFLCPMKGDTVRWECADTFNPAAVVRDGHVCVLYRAEDNPKAKLGHRTSRIGLVELADGVTVDSRLPNPVMYPDTSLMSRHFEWEGGTEDPRVVEAEVDGKPLYVMTYTSWNRYRFRLSIATSRDLRHWTHHGPAFRLALNGLFSDLACKSGSIVTEVRDGRLQAAKVRVNGEDKYLMYWGEYWVCAATSDDLVNWTPVTEADGTLKYLARPRKGYFDSQLTECGPPAVKTADGIVLLYNGKNRAGTNGDQDYPANTYAAGQMLFSNDNPLEMKTRLDKPFFRPMADFEKSGQYAAGTVFVEGLVYHRSRWYMYYGCADSFVGVAVYDPSSSPREGDPIKM
;
A
#
# COMPACT_ATOMS: atom_id res chain seq x y z
N MET A 1 -66.02 3.09 -34.15
CA MET A 1 -65.53 3.62 -32.85
C MET A 1 -64.97 2.49 -31.97
N ARG A 2 -63.77 1.91 -32.25
CA ARG A 2 -63.11 0.93 -31.39
C ARG A 2 -61.63 0.76 -31.87
N TYR A 3 -60.85 1.84 -31.92
CA TYR A 3 -59.41 1.73 -32.24
C TYR A 3 -58.51 2.71 -31.45
N VAL A 4 -59.04 3.37 -30.40
CA VAL A 4 -58.28 4.39 -29.66
C VAL A 4 -57.74 3.92 -28.31
N ASN A 5 -58.17 2.73 -27.81
CA ASN A 5 -57.80 2.28 -26.46
C ASN A 5 -56.63 1.28 -26.37
N CYS A 6 -56.04 0.86 -27.49
CA CYS A 6 -54.94 -0.14 -27.45
C CYS A 6 -53.54 0.50 -27.31
N GLU A 7 -53.33 1.70 -27.86
CA GLU A 7 -52.06 2.37 -27.75
C GLU A 7 -51.76 2.98 -26.36
N ALA A 8 -52.82 3.42 -25.66
CA ALA A 8 -52.65 3.99 -24.32
C ALA A 8 -52.31 2.93 -23.26
N THR A 9 -52.82 1.70 -23.43
CA THR A 9 -52.53 0.58 -22.52
C THR A 9 -51.12 0.04 -22.73
N MET A 10 -50.65 -0.10 -23.98
CA MET A 10 -49.25 -0.52 -24.26
C MET A 10 -48.21 0.49 -23.81
N ARG A 11 -48.49 1.80 -23.93
CA ARG A 11 -47.56 2.83 -23.39
C ARG A 11 -47.48 2.85 -21.87
N LYS A 12 -48.56 2.52 -21.16
CA LYS A 12 -48.57 2.40 -19.70
C LYS A 12 -47.78 1.16 -19.21
N GLU A 13 -47.92 0.04 -19.90
CA GLU A 13 -47.18 -1.17 -19.54
C GLU A 13 -45.68 -1.05 -19.87
N PHE A 14 -45.33 -0.37 -20.98
CA PHE A 14 -43.92 -0.12 -21.32
C PHE A 14 -43.26 0.89 -20.35
N LEU A 15 -44.00 1.87 -19.86
CA LEU A 15 -43.50 2.83 -18.84
C LEU A 15 -43.40 2.20 -17.45
N LEU A 16 -44.30 1.28 -17.10
CA LEU A 16 -44.25 0.53 -15.85
C LEU A 16 -43.14 -0.53 -15.84
N THR A 17 -42.86 -1.21 -16.96
CA THR A 17 -41.72 -2.14 -17.10
C THR A 17 -40.39 -1.41 -17.15
N ALA A 18 -40.28 -0.25 -17.78
CA ALA A 18 -39.05 0.56 -17.76
C ALA A 18 -38.78 1.17 -16.38
N ALA A 19 -39.83 1.62 -15.67
CA ALA A 19 -39.67 2.10 -14.29
C ALA A 19 -39.35 0.95 -13.30
N ALA A 20 -39.94 -0.25 -13.50
CA ALA A 20 -39.58 -1.43 -12.69
C ALA A 20 -38.19 -1.97 -13.00
N MET A 21 -37.70 -1.88 -14.24
CA MET A 21 -36.31 -2.21 -14.58
C MET A 21 -35.34 -1.16 -14.08
N MET A 22 -35.69 0.13 -14.06
CA MET A 22 -34.84 1.17 -13.43
C MET A 22 -34.79 1.05 -11.90
N THR A 23 -35.92 0.66 -11.25
CA THR A 23 -35.93 0.41 -9.79
C THR A 23 -35.26 -0.93 -9.43
N ALA A 24 -35.33 -1.96 -10.29
CA ALA A 24 -34.59 -3.20 -10.08
C ALA A 24 -33.07 -3.04 -10.34
N ALA A 25 -32.69 -2.20 -11.31
CA ALA A 25 -31.26 -1.82 -11.50
C ALA A 25 -30.72 -0.97 -10.36
N SER A 26 -31.56 -0.13 -9.72
CA SER A 26 -31.16 0.62 -8.50
C SER A 26 -31.11 -0.24 -7.24
N ALA A 27 -31.83 -1.36 -7.20
CA ALA A 27 -31.82 -2.30 -6.07
C ALA A 27 -30.70 -3.34 -6.17
N LEU A 28 -30.00 -3.42 -7.33
CA LEU A 28 -28.80 -4.24 -7.54
C LEU A 28 -27.50 -3.41 -7.56
N ALA A 29 -27.57 -2.07 -7.50
CA ALA A 29 -26.45 -1.19 -7.14
C ALA A 29 -26.24 -1.34 -5.63
N GLY A 30 -25.64 -2.49 -5.26
CA GLY A 30 -25.55 -2.96 -3.90
C GLY A 30 -24.61 -2.12 -3.06
N ASP A 31 -24.67 -2.33 -1.80
CA ASP A 31 -24.02 -1.82 -0.59
C ASP A 31 -22.51 -1.56 -0.64
N ASN A 32 -21.89 -1.38 -1.80
CA ASN A 32 -20.44 -1.24 -1.98
C ASN A 32 -20.00 -0.09 -2.91
N VAL A 33 -20.85 0.91 -3.11
CA VAL A 33 -20.47 2.12 -3.85
C VAL A 33 -19.52 2.94 -2.97
N LEU A 34 -18.33 3.22 -3.50
CA LEU A 34 -17.34 4.02 -2.80
C LEU A 34 -17.79 5.49 -2.70
N PRO A 35 -17.64 6.13 -1.54
CA PRO A 35 -17.96 7.54 -1.38
C PRO A 35 -17.09 8.42 -2.31
N PRO A 36 -17.54 9.62 -2.69
CA PRO A 36 -16.84 10.48 -3.65
C PRO A 36 -15.37 10.76 -3.32
N TRP A 37 -15.00 10.84 -2.07
CA TRP A 37 -13.64 11.09 -1.61
C TRP A 37 -12.70 9.87 -1.74
N ALA A 38 -13.26 8.64 -1.77
CA ALA A 38 -12.44 7.42 -1.82
C ALA A 38 -11.86 7.20 -3.22
N LEU A 39 -10.65 6.68 -3.25
CA LEU A 39 -9.95 6.30 -4.47
C LEU A 39 -10.33 4.87 -4.89
N GLY A 40 -10.77 4.66 -6.14
CA GLY A 40 -11.09 3.32 -6.67
C GLY A 40 -12.37 3.35 -7.51
N GLY A 41 -12.90 2.26 -7.93
CA GLY A 41 -12.91 0.84 -8.13
C GLY A 41 -11.71 0.25 -8.85
N PHE A 42 -10.81 -0.26 -8.09
CA PHE A 42 -9.68 -0.99 -8.64
C PHE A 42 -10.09 -2.36 -9.17
N LEU A 43 -9.73 -2.66 -10.41
CA LEU A 43 -10.03 -3.93 -11.07
C LEU A 43 -8.73 -4.70 -11.32
N ARG A 44 -8.76 -6.01 -11.11
CA ARG A 44 -7.66 -6.91 -11.47
C ARG A 44 -7.66 -7.13 -12.99
N PRO A 45 -6.59 -6.79 -13.73
CA PRO A 45 -6.52 -7.09 -15.16
C PRO A 45 -6.58 -8.60 -15.40
N GLU A 46 -7.41 -9.02 -16.35
CA GLU A 46 -7.60 -10.42 -16.67
C GLU A 46 -6.32 -11.04 -17.26
N GLY A 47 -5.94 -12.24 -16.79
CA GLY A 47 -4.79 -12.99 -17.30
C GLY A 47 -3.41 -12.41 -16.99
N VAL A 48 -3.31 -11.36 -16.17
CA VAL A 48 -2.04 -10.66 -15.86
C VAL A 48 -1.42 -11.14 -14.55
N ASN A 49 -2.22 -11.24 -13.50
CA ASN A 49 -1.75 -11.54 -12.15
C ASN A 49 -1.45 -13.03 -11.90
N PRO A 50 -0.45 -13.36 -11.06
CA PRO A 50 0.48 -12.45 -10.41
C PRO A 50 1.57 -11.93 -11.36
N ILE A 51 1.98 -10.65 -11.21
CA ILE A 51 3.00 -10.04 -12.09
C ILE A 51 4.44 -10.40 -11.67
N VAL A 52 4.67 -10.72 -10.39
CA VAL A 52 5.97 -11.22 -9.92
C VAL A 52 5.72 -12.45 -9.05
N SER A 53 6.47 -13.50 -9.34
CA SER A 53 6.49 -14.77 -8.59
C SER A 53 7.93 -15.12 -8.21
N PRO A 54 8.15 -15.94 -7.16
CA PRO A 54 9.46 -16.43 -6.77
C PRO A 54 10.16 -17.15 -7.92
N THR A 55 11.50 -17.04 -7.95
CA THR A 55 12.32 -17.78 -8.93
C THR A 55 13.62 -18.26 -8.33
N SER A 56 14.06 -19.42 -8.71
CA SER A 56 15.37 -19.99 -8.35
C SER A 56 16.47 -19.72 -9.38
N SER A 57 16.15 -19.01 -10.45
CA SER A 57 17.09 -18.76 -11.56
C SER A 57 18.09 -17.65 -11.28
N THR A 58 17.78 -16.73 -10.36
CA THR A 58 18.59 -15.56 -10.03
C THR A 58 19.56 -15.88 -8.89
N LEU A 59 20.82 -15.50 -9.07
CA LEU A 59 21.91 -15.67 -8.12
C LEU A 59 22.48 -14.31 -7.70
N PHE A 60 22.77 -14.13 -6.42
CA PHE A 60 23.33 -12.90 -5.87
C PHE A 60 24.48 -13.20 -4.90
N LEU A 61 25.64 -12.57 -5.09
CA LEU A 61 26.73 -12.64 -4.13
C LEU A 61 26.39 -11.77 -2.93
N CYS A 62 25.90 -12.40 -1.86
CA CYS A 62 25.42 -11.71 -0.68
C CYS A 62 26.58 -11.22 0.20
N PRO A 63 26.77 -9.90 0.36
CA PRO A 63 27.90 -9.38 1.15
C PRO A 63 27.79 -9.74 2.65
N MET A 64 26.58 -9.93 3.15
CA MET A 64 26.33 -10.34 4.54
C MET A 64 26.78 -11.80 4.79
N LYS A 65 26.53 -12.70 3.83
CA LYS A 65 26.85 -14.13 3.96
C LYS A 65 28.24 -14.47 3.42
N GLY A 66 28.82 -13.62 2.58
CA GLY A 66 30.07 -13.90 1.85
C GLY A 66 29.92 -15.03 0.82
N ASP A 67 28.71 -15.37 0.41
CA ASP A 67 28.39 -16.48 -0.46
C ASP A 67 27.27 -16.13 -1.46
N THR A 68 27.16 -16.91 -2.51
CA THR A 68 26.10 -16.77 -3.52
C THR A 68 24.80 -17.41 -3.05
N VAL A 69 23.73 -16.63 -3.09
CA VAL A 69 22.38 -17.06 -2.67
C VAL A 69 21.36 -16.94 -3.80
N ARG A 70 20.34 -17.81 -3.77
CA ARG A 70 19.11 -17.67 -4.58
C ARG A 70 18.18 -16.71 -3.85
N TRP A 71 18.39 -15.43 -4.06
CA TRP A 71 17.88 -14.36 -3.17
C TRP A 71 16.35 -14.17 -3.20
N GLU A 72 15.66 -14.66 -4.23
CA GLU A 72 14.22 -14.52 -4.42
C GLU A 72 13.51 -15.86 -4.65
N CYS A 73 14.08 -16.95 -4.11
CA CYS A 73 13.56 -18.28 -4.38
C CYS A 73 12.46 -18.75 -3.42
N ALA A 74 12.26 -18.06 -2.32
CA ALA A 74 11.22 -18.43 -1.37
C ALA A 74 9.90 -17.74 -1.69
N ASP A 75 9.84 -16.43 -1.55
CA ASP A 75 8.64 -15.62 -1.75
C ASP A 75 8.99 -14.23 -2.30
N THR A 76 8.03 -13.61 -3.01
CA THR A 76 8.11 -12.24 -3.54
C THR A 76 6.81 -11.52 -3.29
N PHE A 77 6.80 -10.42 -2.53
CA PHE A 77 5.55 -9.77 -2.09
C PHE A 77 5.80 -8.31 -1.66
N ASN A 78 4.76 -7.64 -1.15
CA ASN A 78 4.82 -6.32 -0.53
C ASN A 78 5.60 -5.30 -1.36
N PRO A 79 5.03 -4.85 -2.51
CA PRO A 79 5.73 -4.03 -3.47
C PRO A 79 5.49 -2.54 -3.28
N ALA A 80 6.56 -1.72 -3.32
CA ALA A 80 6.45 -0.29 -3.64
C ALA A 80 6.31 -0.07 -5.14
N ALA A 81 5.86 1.11 -5.53
CA ALA A 81 5.84 1.52 -6.94
C ALA A 81 6.11 3.02 -7.10
N VAL A 82 6.79 3.39 -8.17
CA VAL A 82 7.05 4.77 -8.56
C VAL A 82 7.20 4.89 -10.07
N VAL A 83 6.89 6.03 -10.66
CA VAL A 83 7.10 6.28 -12.10
C VAL A 83 8.47 6.89 -12.33
N ARG A 84 9.25 6.31 -13.26
CA ARG A 84 10.52 6.84 -13.71
C ARG A 84 10.69 6.66 -15.22
N ASP A 85 11.12 7.70 -15.92
CA ASP A 85 11.41 7.68 -17.36
C ASP A 85 10.26 7.09 -18.21
N GLY A 86 8.99 7.35 -17.81
CA GLY A 86 7.79 6.88 -18.50
C GLY A 86 7.42 5.41 -18.24
N HIS A 87 8.12 4.72 -17.34
CA HIS A 87 7.83 3.35 -16.88
C HIS A 87 7.39 3.36 -15.43
N VAL A 88 6.55 2.40 -15.06
CA VAL A 88 6.30 2.09 -13.67
C VAL A 88 7.41 1.14 -13.18
N CYS A 89 8.11 1.55 -12.14
CA CYS A 89 9.13 0.78 -11.46
C CYS A 89 8.51 0.19 -10.18
N VAL A 90 8.45 -1.13 -10.09
CA VAL A 90 7.92 -1.86 -8.93
C VAL A 90 9.07 -2.49 -8.16
N LEU A 91 9.20 -2.06 -6.90
CA LEU A 91 10.23 -2.54 -5.98
C LEU A 91 9.59 -3.50 -5.00
N TYR A 92 9.93 -4.78 -5.05
CA TYR A 92 9.26 -5.83 -4.30
C TYR A 92 10.19 -6.48 -3.27
N ARG A 93 9.63 -6.81 -2.09
CA ARG A 93 10.31 -7.66 -1.12
C ARG A 93 10.49 -9.06 -1.71
N ALA A 94 11.67 -9.62 -1.52
CA ALA A 94 12.00 -10.98 -1.90
C ALA A 94 12.78 -11.69 -0.81
N GLU A 95 12.51 -12.98 -0.61
CA GLU A 95 13.10 -13.78 0.44
C GLU A 95 13.86 -14.98 -0.11
N ASP A 96 14.99 -15.28 0.52
CA ASP A 96 15.75 -16.49 0.32
C ASP A 96 15.32 -17.61 1.28
N ASN A 97 15.91 -18.81 1.12
CA ASN A 97 15.81 -19.92 2.05
C ASN A 97 14.37 -20.37 2.41
N PRO A 98 13.64 -21.01 1.46
CA PRO A 98 12.25 -21.46 1.67
C PRO A 98 12.09 -22.49 2.81
N LYS A 99 13.20 -23.12 3.27
CA LYS A 99 13.19 -24.08 4.38
C LYS A 99 13.24 -23.42 5.76
N ALA A 100 13.62 -22.13 5.83
CA ALA A 100 13.63 -21.41 7.08
C ALA A 100 12.20 -21.04 7.52
N LYS A 101 12.00 -20.98 8.84
CA LYS A 101 10.75 -20.47 9.41
C LYS A 101 10.56 -19.01 9.02
N LEU A 102 9.31 -18.58 8.95
CA LEU A 102 8.95 -17.17 8.79
C LEU A 102 9.69 -16.30 9.82
N GLY A 103 10.24 -15.16 9.39
CA GLY A 103 11.08 -14.27 10.21
C GLY A 103 12.54 -14.71 10.36
N HIS A 104 12.93 -15.88 9.86
CA HIS A 104 14.33 -16.36 9.83
C HIS A 104 14.95 -16.37 8.43
N ARG A 105 14.22 -15.89 7.44
CA ARG A 105 14.70 -15.64 6.07
C ARG A 105 15.43 -14.32 6.00
N THR A 106 16.14 -14.05 4.91
CA THR A 106 16.74 -12.75 4.66
C THR A 106 15.97 -12.07 3.54
N SER A 107 15.39 -10.91 3.84
CA SER A 107 14.63 -10.10 2.89
C SER A 107 15.53 -9.11 2.16
N ARG A 108 15.26 -8.90 0.86
CA ARG A 108 15.92 -7.95 -0.04
C ARG A 108 14.87 -7.33 -0.94
N ILE A 109 15.22 -6.24 -1.61
CA ILE A 109 14.31 -5.55 -2.51
C ILE A 109 14.77 -5.78 -3.96
N GLY A 110 13.89 -6.37 -4.77
CA GLY A 110 14.04 -6.50 -6.22
C GLY A 110 13.40 -5.35 -6.98
N LEU A 111 13.63 -5.29 -8.29
CA LEU A 111 13.06 -4.27 -9.17
C LEU A 111 12.60 -4.90 -10.49
N VAL A 112 11.35 -4.60 -10.87
CA VAL A 112 10.81 -4.81 -12.22
C VAL A 112 10.35 -3.49 -12.81
N GLU A 113 10.41 -3.39 -14.15
CA GLU A 113 9.96 -2.21 -14.90
C GLU A 113 8.81 -2.61 -15.83
N LEU A 114 7.76 -1.76 -15.90
CA LEU A 114 6.54 -2.00 -16.66
C LEU A 114 6.19 -0.72 -17.46
N ALA A 115 6.24 -0.80 -18.80
CA ALA A 115 5.92 0.35 -19.65
C ALA A 115 4.43 0.68 -19.65
N ASP A 116 3.56 -0.33 -19.55
CA ASP A 116 2.11 -0.20 -19.53
C ASP A 116 1.50 -0.20 -18.11
N GLY A 117 2.33 -0.45 -17.09
CA GLY A 117 1.93 -0.55 -15.69
C GLY A 117 1.36 -1.92 -15.28
N VAL A 118 1.24 -2.89 -16.19
CA VAL A 118 0.69 -4.23 -15.88
C VAL A 118 1.56 -5.39 -16.36
N THR A 119 2.30 -5.21 -17.45
CA THR A 119 3.17 -6.24 -18.03
C THR A 119 4.62 -5.98 -17.64
N VAL A 120 5.29 -6.98 -17.07
CA VAL A 120 6.72 -6.87 -16.73
C VAL A 120 7.57 -6.94 -17.99
N ASP A 121 8.22 -5.83 -18.32
CA ASP A 121 9.16 -5.74 -19.46
C ASP A 121 10.57 -6.18 -19.06
N SER A 122 11.00 -5.83 -17.83
CA SER A 122 12.31 -6.22 -17.32
C SER A 122 12.26 -6.58 -15.83
N ARG A 123 13.08 -7.55 -15.42
CA ARG A 123 13.33 -7.93 -14.03
C ARG A 123 14.83 -7.96 -13.81
N LEU A 124 15.31 -7.17 -12.85
CA LEU A 124 16.74 -7.13 -12.56
C LEU A 124 17.20 -8.45 -11.91
N PRO A 125 18.35 -8.99 -12.31
CA PRO A 125 18.84 -10.26 -11.79
C PRO A 125 19.39 -10.16 -10.34
N ASN A 126 19.75 -8.96 -9.91
CA ASN A 126 20.26 -8.69 -8.57
C ASN A 126 19.27 -7.82 -7.79
N PRO A 127 19.21 -7.96 -6.45
CA PRO A 127 18.46 -7.03 -5.64
C PRO A 127 19.06 -5.62 -5.75
N VAL A 128 18.20 -4.60 -5.69
CA VAL A 128 18.62 -3.19 -5.72
C VAL A 128 18.87 -2.63 -4.33
N MET A 129 18.30 -3.26 -3.29
CA MET A 129 18.54 -2.92 -1.90
C MET A 129 18.62 -4.20 -1.05
N TYR A 130 19.61 -4.26 -0.18
CA TYR A 130 19.93 -5.46 0.61
C TYR A 130 20.82 -5.06 1.80
N PRO A 131 20.88 -5.89 2.85
CA PRO A 131 21.85 -5.68 3.94
C PRO A 131 23.27 -5.68 3.43
N ASP A 132 23.92 -4.52 3.48
CA ASP A 132 25.32 -4.34 3.08
C ASP A 132 26.30 -4.51 4.28
N THR A 133 27.57 -4.18 4.09
CA THR A 133 28.59 -4.31 5.14
C THR A 133 28.82 -3.04 5.97
N SER A 134 28.03 -1.98 5.74
CA SER A 134 28.08 -0.75 6.54
C SER A 134 27.72 -1.01 8.00
N LEU A 135 28.19 -0.16 8.91
CA LEU A 135 27.81 -0.26 10.32
C LEU A 135 26.31 -0.09 10.54
N MET A 136 25.67 0.75 9.72
CA MET A 136 24.22 0.98 9.77
C MET A 136 23.46 -0.30 9.45
N SER A 137 23.77 -0.93 8.32
CA SER A 137 23.13 -2.17 7.89
C SER A 137 23.41 -3.33 8.87
N ARG A 138 24.66 -3.47 9.34
CA ARG A 138 25.00 -4.50 10.35
C ARG A 138 24.19 -4.37 11.63
N HIS A 139 23.93 -3.16 12.08
CA HIS A 139 23.20 -2.94 13.35
C HIS A 139 21.69 -3.13 13.20
N PHE A 140 21.11 -2.63 12.10
CA PHE A 140 19.64 -2.56 11.96
C PHE A 140 19.03 -3.60 11.02
N GLU A 141 19.80 -4.23 10.12
CA GLU A 141 19.30 -5.10 9.05
C GLU A 141 19.84 -6.53 9.11
N TRP A 142 21.01 -6.78 9.73
CA TRP A 142 21.56 -8.14 9.85
C TRP A 142 20.87 -8.92 10.97
N GLU A 143 20.41 -10.14 10.69
CA GLU A 143 20.45 -10.92 9.43
C GLU A 143 19.05 -10.99 8.74
N GLY A 144 18.07 -10.24 9.22
CA GLY A 144 16.68 -10.29 8.74
C GLY A 144 16.50 -9.60 7.39
N GLY A 145 17.10 -8.42 7.20
CA GLY A 145 17.11 -7.77 5.90
C GLY A 145 16.31 -6.46 5.82
N THR A 146 15.97 -6.12 4.60
CA THR A 146 15.18 -4.94 4.21
C THR A 146 13.81 -5.41 3.71
N GLU A 147 12.73 -4.92 4.34
CA GLU A 147 11.37 -5.43 4.14
C GLU A 147 10.39 -4.31 3.80
N ASP A 148 9.30 -4.65 3.14
CA ASP A 148 8.08 -3.87 2.99
C ASP A 148 8.35 -2.41 2.55
N PRO A 149 8.87 -2.18 1.33
CA PRO A 149 9.23 -0.86 0.84
C PRO A 149 8.00 -0.04 0.45
N ARG A 150 8.05 1.28 0.67
CA ARG A 150 7.17 2.28 0.06
C ARG A 150 8.03 3.39 -0.49
N VAL A 151 7.77 3.83 -1.70
CA VAL A 151 8.65 4.80 -2.38
C VAL A 151 7.85 6.02 -2.85
N VAL A 152 8.42 7.19 -2.64
CA VAL A 152 7.93 8.45 -3.21
C VAL A 152 9.02 9.12 -4.02
N GLU A 153 8.64 9.84 -5.06
CA GLU A 153 9.50 10.80 -5.74
C GLU A 153 9.42 12.16 -5.06
N ALA A 154 10.54 12.84 -4.93
CA ALA A 154 10.63 14.23 -4.53
C ALA A 154 11.59 14.96 -5.49
N GLU A 155 11.51 16.29 -5.54
CA GLU A 155 12.48 17.12 -6.23
C GLU A 155 13.39 17.78 -5.20
N VAL A 156 14.70 17.60 -5.36
CA VAL A 156 15.72 18.21 -4.52
C VAL A 156 16.80 18.77 -5.44
N ASP A 157 17.05 20.09 -5.34
CA ASP A 157 18.00 20.82 -6.19
C ASP A 157 17.73 20.65 -7.71
N GLY A 158 16.45 20.66 -8.09
CA GLY A 158 16.00 20.52 -9.48
C GLY A 158 16.20 19.11 -10.07
N LYS A 159 16.44 18.10 -9.24
CA LYS A 159 16.65 16.71 -9.67
C LYS A 159 15.75 15.75 -8.89
N PRO A 160 15.29 14.65 -9.52
CA PRO A 160 14.54 13.62 -8.82
C PRO A 160 15.35 13.01 -7.67
N LEU A 161 14.68 12.81 -6.54
CA LEU A 161 15.14 12.02 -5.41
C LEU A 161 14.04 11.02 -5.07
N TYR A 162 14.37 9.75 -5.04
CA TYR A 162 13.47 8.71 -4.58
C TYR A 162 13.74 8.44 -3.11
N VAL A 163 12.68 8.47 -2.31
CA VAL A 163 12.74 8.22 -0.87
C VAL A 163 11.95 6.97 -0.57
N MET A 164 12.61 5.99 0.01
CA MET A 164 12.01 4.73 0.46
C MET A 164 11.85 4.76 1.97
N THR A 165 10.63 4.51 2.44
CA THR A 165 10.39 4.02 3.78
C THR A 165 10.37 2.49 3.72
N TYR A 166 11.05 1.83 4.64
CA TYR A 166 11.13 0.37 4.67
C TYR A 166 11.26 -0.14 6.11
N THR A 167 11.07 -1.42 6.29
CA THR A 167 11.32 -2.09 7.57
C THR A 167 12.73 -2.66 7.58
N SER A 168 13.60 -2.14 8.43
CA SER A 168 14.87 -2.78 8.76
C SER A 168 14.64 -3.83 9.84
N TRP A 169 15.03 -5.10 9.57
CA TRP A 169 14.84 -6.24 10.45
C TRP A 169 16.16 -6.90 10.80
N ASN A 170 16.54 -6.90 12.08
CA ASN A 170 17.79 -7.51 12.54
C ASN A 170 17.56 -8.79 13.36
N ARG A 171 16.39 -9.44 13.18
CA ARG A 171 15.90 -10.64 13.91
C ARG A 171 15.61 -10.42 15.39
N TYR A 172 15.86 -9.23 15.91
CA TYR A 172 15.55 -8.87 17.30
C TYR A 172 14.50 -7.77 17.37
N ARG A 173 14.61 -6.78 16.46
CA ARG A 173 13.71 -5.63 16.42
C ARG A 173 13.57 -5.10 15.00
N PHE A 174 12.33 -4.87 14.58
CA PHE A 174 12.01 -4.17 13.35
C PHE A 174 11.90 -2.66 13.60
N ARG A 175 12.31 -1.86 12.64
CA ARG A 175 12.22 -0.40 12.71
C ARG A 175 11.85 0.18 11.35
N LEU A 176 11.00 1.20 11.37
CA LEU A 176 10.76 2.04 10.20
C LEU A 176 12.03 2.79 9.87
N SER A 177 12.58 2.55 8.70
CA SER A 177 13.86 3.09 8.24
C SER A 177 13.71 3.83 6.92
N ILE A 178 14.68 4.68 6.61
CA ILE A 178 14.70 5.52 5.41
C ILE A 178 15.91 5.15 4.55
N ALA A 179 15.66 5.08 3.23
CA ALA A 179 16.73 5.04 2.23
C ALA A 179 16.43 6.02 1.10
N THR A 180 17.47 6.51 0.42
CA THR A 180 17.33 7.42 -0.72
C THR A 180 18.12 6.93 -1.93
N SER A 181 17.60 7.24 -3.12
CA SER A 181 18.21 6.90 -4.41
C SER A 181 17.98 8.00 -5.45
N ARG A 182 18.88 8.10 -6.42
CA ARG A 182 18.70 8.95 -7.61
C ARG A 182 18.31 8.15 -8.86
N ASP A 183 18.39 6.82 -8.79
CA ASP A 183 18.25 5.94 -9.95
C ASP A 183 17.42 4.67 -9.69
N LEU A 184 16.87 4.48 -8.48
CA LEU A 184 16.15 3.30 -7.99
C LEU A 184 16.99 2.00 -7.94
N ARG A 185 18.29 2.09 -8.28
CA ARG A 185 19.19 0.92 -8.36
C ARG A 185 20.26 0.94 -7.27
N HIS A 186 20.66 2.15 -6.86
CA HIS A 186 21.66 2.35 -5.80
C HIS A 186 21.03 3.16 -4.67
N TRP A 187 20.99 2.59 -3.46
CA TRP A 187 20.34 3.16 -2.31
C TRP A 187 21.32 3.51 -1.20
N THR A 188 21.14 4.68 -0.63
CA THR A 188 21.83 5.10 0.59
C THR A 188 20.92 4.81 1.77
N HIS A 189 21.39 3.96 2.70
CA HIS A 189 20.67 3.60 3.92
C HIS A 189 20.89 4.65 5.00
N HIS A 190 19.82 5.30 5.48
CA HIS A 190 19.88 6.30 6.55
C HIS A 190 19.57 5.71 7.93
N GLY A 191 19.07 4.46 7.98
CA GLY A 191 18.65 3.78 9.21
C GLY A 191 17.29 4.26 9.73
N PRO A 192 16.98 4.03 11.02
CA PRO A 192 15.66 4.31 11.59
C PRO A 192 15.24 5.77 11.46
N ALA A 193 14.02 6.00 10.98
CA ALA A 193 13.44 7.31 10.67
C ALA A 193 13.45 8.25 11.88
N PHE A 194 13.25 7.72 13.09
CA PHE A 194 13.10 8.49 14.32
C PHE A 194 14.38 8.55 15.17
N ARG A 195 15.50 8.08 14.62
CA ARG A 195 16.75 7.92 15.36
C ARG A 195 17.26 9.21 16.03
N LEU A 196 17.07 10.34 15.37
CA LEU A 196 17.55 11.66 15.87
C LEU A 196 16.43 12.47 16.56
N ALA A 197 15.19 12.04 16.45
CA ALA A 197 14.03 12.80 16.94
C ALA A 197 14.04 12.94 18.47
N LEU A 198 13.72 14.13 18.94
CA LEU A 198 13.56 14.43 20.38
C LEU A 198 14.73 13.87 21.22
N ASN A 199 15.95 14.17 20.81
CA ASN A 199 17.20 13.68 21.43
C ASN A 199 17.29 12.15 21.54
N GLY A 200 16.76 11.43 20.54
CA GLY A 200 16.80 9.97 20.48
C GLY A 200 15.74 9.23 21.27
N LEU A 201 14.73 9.93 21.79
CA LEU A 201 13.64 9.33 22.58
C LEU A 201 12.97 8.14 21.88
N PHE A 202 12.82 8.21 20.55
CA PHE A 202 12.20 7.17 19.73
C PHE A 202 13.20 6.35 18.89
N SER A 203 14.50 6.44 19.18
CA SER A 203 15.56 5.77 18.40
C SER A 203 15.41 4.25 18.33
N ASP A 204 14.82 3.65 19.37
CA ASP A 204 14.64 2.20 19.49
C ASP A 204 13.18 1.75 19.41
N LEU A 205 12.31 2.62 18.90
CA LEU A 205 10.89 2.31 18.74
C LEU A 205 10.68 1.18 17.71
N ALA A 206 10.04 0.09 18.13
CA ALA A 206 9.60 -0.97 17.23
C ALA A 206 8.38 -0.47 16.43
N CYS A 207 8.58 -0.16 15.16
CA CYS A 207 7.55 0.38 14.26
C CYS A 207 7.88 0.10 12.80
N LYS A 208 6.87 0.18 11.93
CA LYS A 208 6.99 0.00 10.48
C LYS A 208 5.90 0.76 9.71
N SER A 209 5.88 0.60 8.38
CA SER A 209 4.80 1.02 7.48
C SER A 209 4.59 2.52 7.43
N GLY A 210 5.50 3.22 6.73
CA GLY A 210 5.46 4.67 6.54
C GLY A 210 4.86 5.08 5.21
N SER A 211 3.73 5.80 5.23
CA SER A 211 3.00 6.34 4.08
C SER A 211 3.20 7.85 4.00
N ILE A 212 4.20 8.30 3.22
CA ILE A 212 4.48 9.73 3.01
C ILE A 212 3.35 10.35 2.17
N VAL A 213 2.91 11.55 2.53
CA VAL A 213 1.89 12.30 1.79
C VAL A 213 2.43 12.76 0.45
N THR A 214 1.67 12.49 -0.60
CA THR A 214 1.94 12.84 -2.00
C THR A 214 0.79 13.63 -2.61
N GLU A 215 1.04 14.25 -3.73
CA GLU A 215 0.02 14.80 -4.62
C GLU A 215 0.34 14.45 -6.08
N VAL A 216 -0.67 14.45 -6.94
CA VAL A 216 -0.45 14.31 -8.38
C VAL A 216 0.10 15.62 -8.94
N ARG A 217 1.34 15.57 -9.43
CA ARG A 217 2.04 16.69 -10.08
C ARG A 217 2.67 16.18 -11.37
N ASP A 218 2.46 16.88 -12.47
CA ASP A 218 2.97 16.49 -13.80
C ASP A 218 2.64 15.04 -14.20
N GLY A 219 1.40 14.59 -13.85
CA GLY A 219 0.90 13.27 -14.22
C GLY A 219 1.49 12.09 -13.42
N ARG A 220 2.13 12.35 -12.26
CA ARG A 220 2.67 11.32 -11.36
C ARG A 220 2.58 11.74 -9.89
N LEU A 221 2.69 10.78 -8.98
CA LEU A 221 2.71 11.06 -7.55
C LEU A 221 4.09 11.59 -7.13
N GLN A 222 4.11 12.72 -6.42
CA GLN A 222 5.30 13.32 -5.84
C GLN A 222 5.04 13.68 -4.37
N ALA A 223 6.08 13.59 -3.53
CA ALA A 223 6.00 13.99 -2.14
C ALA A 223 5.57 15.45 -2.01
N ALA A 224 4.60 15.71 -1.14
CA ALA A 224 4.02 17.01 -0.94
C ALA A 224 4.17 17.49 0.50
N LYS A 225 4.48 18.77 0.68
CA LYS A 225 4.36 19.41 1.98
C LYS A 225 2.90 19.76 2.27
N VAL A 226 2.54 19.64 3.51
CA VAL A 226 1.22 20.02 4.04
C VAL A 226 1.40 20.86 5.30
N ARG A 227 0.37 21.65 5.63
CA ARG A 227 0.44 22.51 6.80
C ARG A 227 0.11 21.72 8.06
N VAL A 228 1.11 21.55 8.92
CA VAL A 228 0.97 20.86 10.23
C VAL A 228 1.35 21.84 11.34
N ASN A 229 0.44 22.10 12.25
CA ASN A 229 0.65 23.05 13.38
C ASN A 229 1.19 24.43 12.94
N GLY A 230 0.74 24.91 11.78
CA GLY A 230 1.13 26.21 11.25
C GLY A 230 2.41 26.24 10.42
N GLU A 231 3.10 25.11 10.22
CA GLU A 231 4.32 24.99 9.42
C GLU A 231 4.12 24.06 8.23
N ASP A 232 4.76 24.35 7.09
CA ASP A 232 4.72 23.52 5.89
C ASP A 232 5.80 22.44 5.98
N LYS A 233 5.37 21.19 6.26
CA LYS A 233 6.24 20.02 6.47
C LYS A 233 5.86 18.88 5.53
N TYR A 234 6.81 18.01 5.23
CA TYR A 234 6.47 16.67 4.78
C TYR A 234 5.80 15.93 5.94
N LEU A 235 4.73 15.21 5.62
CA LEU A 235 3.97 14.41 6.58
C LEU A 235 4.02 12.94 6.17
N MET A 236 4.19 12.06 7.14
CA MET A 236 4.11 10.61 6.99
C MET A 236 3.10 10.05 7.99
N TYR A 237 2.09 9.34 7.52
CA TYR A 237 1.32 8.43 8.37
C TYR A 237 2.09 7.14 8.51
N TRP A 238 2.14 6.54 9.71
CA TRP A 238 2.91 5.32 9.95
C TRP A 238 2.30 4.46 11.03
N GLY A 239 2.63 3.18 11.03
CA GLY A 239 2.25 2.22 12.06
C GLY A 239 1.60 0.96 11.51
N GLU A 240 1.70 -0.11 12.30
CA GLU A 240 1.13 -1.43 12.02
C GLU A 240 -0.21 -1.65 12.74
N TYR A 241 -0.25 -1.38 14.05
CA TYR A 241 -1.46 -1.57 14.84
C TYR A 241 -2.34 -0.34 14.90
N TRP A 242 -1.72 0.83 14.93
CA TRP A 242 -2.38 2.13 15.02
C TRP A 242 -1.77 3.07 14.01
N VAL A 243 -2.55 3.99 13.51
CA VAL A 243 -2.05 5.06 12.66
C VAL A 243 -1.54 6.19 13.53
N CYS A 244 -0.26 6.51 13.38
CA CYS A 244 0.42 7.67 13.93
C CYS A 244 0.84 8.61 12.80
N ALA A 245 1.44 9.75 13.14
CA ALA A 245 2.03 10.67 12.18
C ALA A 245 3.45 11.08 12.58
N ALA A 246 4.23 11.51 11.59
CA ALA A 246 5.53 12.13 11.77
C ALA A 246 5.75 13.23 10.73
N THR A 247 6.55 14.22 11.05
CA THR A 247 6.89 15.34 10.16
C THR A 247 8.38 15.38 9.86
N SER A 248 8.72 15.94 8.69
CA SER A 248 10.11 16.11 8.26
C SER A 248 10.27 17.37 7.41
N ASP A 249 11.46 17.97 7.45
CA ASP A 249 11.86 19.04 6.55
C ASP A 249 12.61 18.52 5.32
N ASP A 250 13.25 17.34 5.42
CA ASP A 250 14.23 16.82 4.45
C ASP A 250 13.91 15.41 3.92
N LEU A 251 12.77 14.80 4.34
CA LEU A 251 12.35 13.43 3.99
C LEU A 251 13.24 12.31 4.55
N VAL A 252 14.31 12.63 5.26
CA VAL A 252 15.26 11.67 5.84
C VAL A 252 15.11 11.59 7.36
N ASN A 253 15.07 12.75 8.01
CA ASN A 253 14.94 12.85 9.45
C ASN A 253 13.49 13.17 9.83
N TRP A 254 12.86 12.27 10.55
CA TRP A 254 11.44 12.36 10.89
C TRP A 254 11.24 12.52 12.39
N THR A 255 10.30 13.37 12.76
CA THR A 255 9.90 13.59 14.16
C THR A 255 8.47 13.10 14.35
N PRO A 256 8.23 12.09 15.21
CA PRO A 256 6.89 11.64 15.55
C PRO A 256 6.06 12.75 16.15
N VAL A 257 4.77 12.81 15.80
CA VAL A 257 3.80 13.70 16.44
C VAL A 257 3.40 13.10 17.77
N THR A 258 3.53 13.91 18.83
CA THR A 258 3.23 13.51 20.21
C THR A 258 2.09 14.32 20.79
N GLU A 259 1.46 13.80 21.84
CA GLU A 259 0.61 14.56 22.74
C GLU A 259 1.46 15.47 23.66
N ALA A 260 0.81 16.34 24.41
CA ALA A 260 1.50 17.29 25.29
C ALA A 260 2.36 16.64 26.39
N ASP A 261 2.06 15.40 26.74
CA ASP A 261 2.82 14.61 27.72
C ASP A 261 4.01 13.84 27.11
N GLY A 262 4.26 14.00 25.78
CA GLY A 262 5.32 13.34 25.06
C GLY A 262 5.00 11.92 24.57
N THR A 263 3.80 11.40 24.83
CA THR A 263 3.36 10.11 24.29
C THR A 263 3.00 10.23 22.80
N LEU A 264 3.04 9.12 22.07
CA LEU A 264 2.67 9.10 20.64
C LEU A 264 1.19 9.48 20.47
N LYS A 265 0.93 10.37 19.50
CA LYS A 265 -0.43 10.70 19.09
C LYS A 265 -0.98 9.64 18.14
N TYR A 266 -2.05 8.97 18.56
CA TYR A 266 -2.75 7.96 17.74
C TYR A 266 -3.92 8.62 16.98
N LEU A 267 -3.86 8.57 15.64
CA LEU A 267 -4.87 9.17 14.76
C LEU A 267 -6.01 8.20 14.44
N ALA A 268 -5.70 6.90 14.35
CA ALA A 268 -6.68 5.84 14.14
C ALA A 268 -6.29 4.55 14.87
N ARG A 269 -7.30 3.73 15.18
CA ARG A 269 -7.18 2.47 15.91
C ARG A 269 -8.03 1.39 15.24
N PRO A 270 -7.74 0.09 15.47
CA PRO A 270 -8.63 -1.01 15.08
C PRO A 270 -10.05 -0.84 15.63
N ARG A 271 -11.04 -1.33 14.89
CA ARG A 271 -12.47 -1.24 15.26
C ARG A 271 -13.06 -2.63 15.52
N LYS A 272 -13.58 -2.85 16.71
CA LYS A 272 -14.31 -4.08 17.03
C LYS A 272 -15.50 -4.28 16.09
N GLY A 273 -15.64 -5.48 15.51
CA GLY A 273 -16.74 -5.84 14.61
C GLY A 273 -16.56 -5.41 13.15
N TYR A 274 -15.39 -4.88 12.78
CA TYR A 274 -15.05 -4.49 11.42
C TYR A 274 -13.89 -5.33 10.87
N PHE A 275 -13.69 -5.31 9.56
CA PHE A 275 -12.60 -6.04 8.89
C PHE A 275 -11.19 -5.64 9.37
N ASP A 276 -11.06 -4.47 9.99
CA ASP A 276 -9.83 -3.91 10.55
C ASP A 276 -9.75 -4.05 12.08
N SER A 277 -10.36 -5.08 12.64
CA SER A 277 -10.54 -5.27 14.08
C SER A 277 -9.28 -5.69 14.83
N GLN A 278 -8.24 -6.14 14.15
CA GLN A 278 -6.98 -6.56 14.77
C GLN A 278 -5.87 -5.53 14.62
N LEU A 279 -5.72 -4.94 13.44
CA LEU A 279 -4.73 -3.90 13.15
C LEU A 279 -5.19 -2.99 11.99
N THR A 280 -4.52 -1.83 11.89
CA THR A 280 -4.70 -0.83 10.84
C THR A 280 -3.33 -0.40 10.35
N GLU A 281 -2.73 -1.17 9.45
CA GLU A 281 -1.37 -0.94 8.96
C GLU A 281 -1.34 0.02 7.77
N CYS A 282 -0.53 1.09 7.85
CA CYS A 282 -0.42 2.06 6.78
C CYS A 282 0.04 1.40 5.47
N GLY A 283 -0.63 1.73 4.37
CA GLY A 283 -0.41 1.15 3.05
C GLY A 283 0.58 1.97 2.19
N PRO A 284 0.26 2.21 0.90
CA PRO A 284 1.09 2.99 -0.01
C PRO A 284 1.18 4.46 0.41
N PRO A 285 1.99 5.28 -0.27
CA PRO A 285 2.00 6.73 -0.06
C PRO A 285 0.59 7.32 -0.07
N ALA A 286 0.28 8.17 0.93
CA ALA A 286 -1.02 8.81 1.06
C ALA A 286 -1.19 9.89 -0.02
N VAL A 287 -2.42 10.13 -0.48
CA VAL A 287 -2.70 11.03 -1.61
C VAL A 287 -3.49 12.24 -1.14
N LYS A 288 -2.93 13.43 -1.30
CA LYS A 288 -3.65 14.69 -1.11
C LYS A 288 -4.59 14.92 -2.31
N THR A 289 -5.86 15.15 -2.01
CA THR A 289 -6.93 15.43 -2.96
C THR A 289 -7.66 16.72 -2.58
N ALA A 290 -8.64 17.13 -3.37
CA ALA A 290 -9.51 18.26 -3.02
C ALA A 290 -10.35 18.00 -1.75
N ASP A 291 -10.75 16.75 -1.50
CA ASP A 291 -11.60 16.37 -0.36
C ASP A 291 -10.82 16.20 0.96
N GLY A 292 -9.50 16.00 0.86
CA GLY A 292 -8.62 15.73 2.00
C GLY A 292 -7.44 14.85 1.61
N ILE A 293 -6.77 14.28 2.59
CA ILE A 293 -5.67 13.34 2.39
C ILE A 293 -6.21 11.92 2.54
N VAL A 294 -6.17 11.15 1.47
CA VAL A 294 -6.60 9.74 1.43
C VAL A 294 -5.43 8.84 1.80
N LEU A 295 -5.56 8.11 2.90
CA LEU A 295 -4.65 7.06 3.31
C LEU A 295 -5.29 5.70 3.01
N LEU A 296 -4.68 4.92 2.10
CA LEU A 296 -4.99 3.50 1.95
C LEU A 296 -4.27 2.74 3.07
N TYR A 297 -4.94 1.77 3.67
CA TYR A 297 -4.37 0.98 4.76
C TYR A 297 -4.77 -0.50 4.65
N ASN A 298 -4.00 -1.36 5.29
CA ASN A 298 -4.27 -2.79 5.39
C ASN A 298 -4.93 -3.07 6.74
N GLY A 299 -6.17 -3.55 6.71
CA GLY A 299 -6.90 -4.01 7.87
C GLY A 299 -6.78 -5.53 8.02
N LYS A 300 -6.60 -6.02 9.25
CA LYS A 300 -6.65 -7.45 9.55
C LYS A 300 -7.87 -7.78 10.38
N ASN A 301 -8.63 -8.77 9.93
CA ASN A 301 -9.83 -9.23 10.64
C ASN A 301 -9.44 -10.14 11.81
N ARG A 302 -9.94 -9.82 13.00
CA ARG A 302 -9.72 -10.63 14.22
C ARG A 302 -10.59 -11.88 14.20
N ALA A 303 -10.08 -12.98 14.73
CA ALA A 303 -10.86 -14.18 14.98
C ALA A 303 -11.91 -13.96 16.09
N GLY A 304 -13.03 -14.68 16.00
CA GLY A 304 -14.10 -14.69 16.99
C GLY A 304 -15.03 -13.47 16.92
N THR A 305 -15.85 -13.27 17.95
CA THR A 305 -16.94 -12.28 17.99
C THR A 305 -16.51 -10.82 17.96
N ASN A 306 -15.22 -10.54 18.07
CA ASN A 306 -14.67 -9.18 17.96
C ASN A 306 -14.26 -8.82 16.53
N GLY A 307 -14.21 -9.79 15.60
CA GLY A 307 -13.99 -9.57 14.18
C GLY A 307 -15.29 -9.32 13.42
N ASP A 308 -15.15 -8.91 12.16
CA ASP A 308 -16.24 -8.84 11.20
C ASP A 308 -16.61 -10.26 10.77
N GLN A 309 -17.89 -10.64 10.91
CA GLN A 309 -18.35 -11.99 10.62
C GLN A 309 -18.59 -12.24 9.12
N ASP A 310 -18.60 -11.18 8.31
CA ASP A 310 -18.73 -11.27 6.85
C ASP A 310 -17.41 -11.67 6.16
N TYR A 311 -16.27 -11.65 6.90
CA TYR A 311 -14.94 -11.97 6.35
C TYR A 311 -14.25 -13.07 7.17
N PRO A 312 -13.43 -13.92 6.52
CA PRO A 312 -12.66 -14.93 7.22
C PRO A 312 -11.74 -14.32 8.29
N ALA A 313 -11.56 -15.06 9.38
CA ALA A 313 -10.63 -14.67 10.45
C ALA A 313 -9.18 -14.57 9.92
N ASN A 314 -8.44 -13.60 10.40
CA ASN A 314 -7.06 -13.30 10.03
C ASN A 314 -6.85 -12.83 8.58
N THR A 315 -7.89 -12.65 7.78
CA THR A 315 -7.79 -12.09 6.43
C THR A 315 -7.27 -10.65 6.49
N TYR A 316 -6.34 -10.31 5.59
CA TYR A 316 -5.96 -8.95 5.31
C TYR A 316 -6.75 -8.40 4.12
N ALA A 317 -7.34 -7.23 4.30
CA ALA A 317 -8.09 -6.52 3.26
C ALA A 317 -7.82 -5.02 3.36
N ALA A 318 -7.92 -4.31 2.23
CA ALA A 318 -7.56 -2.90 2.19
C ALA A 318 -8.75 -1.98 2.46
N GLY A 319 -8.52 -0.95 3.28
CA GLY A 319 -9.45 0.13 3.60
C GLY A 319 -8.89 1.50 3.22
N GLN A 320 -9.71 2.54 3.40
CA GLN A 320 -9.30 3.92 3.18
C GLN A 320 -9.77 4.81 4.33
N MET A 321 -8.91 5.76 4.72
CA MET A 321 -9.18 6.83 5.69
C MET A 321 -9.03 8.17 4.98
N LEU A 322 -9.91 9.12 5.32
CA LEU A 322 -9.81 10.51 4.86
C LEU A 322 -9.39 11.39 6.04
N PHE A 323 -8.27 12.08 5.88
CA PHE A 323 -7.80 13.11 6.80
C PHE A 323 -8.10 14.51 6.26
N SER A 324 -8.24 15.50 7.14
CA SER A 324 -8.52 16.87 6.76
C SER A 324 -7.32 17.54 6.05
N ASN A 325 -7.58 18.34 5.00
CA ASN A 325 -6.55 19.20 4.42
C ASN A 325 -6.14 20.35 5.37
N ASP A 326 -7.09 20.87 6.16
CA ASP A 326 -6.85 21.98 7.10
C ASP A 326 -6.11 21.52 8.37
N ASN A 327 -6.37 20.29 8.80
CA ASN A 327 -5.68 19.64 9.92
C ASN A 327 -5.36 18.19 9.55
N PRO A 328 -4.20 17.91 8.96
CA PRO A 328 -3.83 16.56 8.52
C PRO A 328 -3.70 15.52 9.64
N LEU A 329 -3.77 15.95 10.89
CA LEU A 329 -3.78 15.06 12.06
C LEU A 329 -5.19 14.67 12.51
N GLU A 330 -6.23 15.13 11.81
CA GLU A 330 -7.63 14.84 12.08
C GLU A 330 -8.22 13.91 11.02
N MET A 331 -8.58 12.70 11.44
CA MET A 331 -9.31 11.77 10.59
C MET A 331 -10.79 12.18 10.51
N LYS A 332 -11.27 12.53 9.33
CA LYS A 332 -12.67 12.91 9.07
C LYS A 332 -13.60 11.70 9.01
N THR A 333 -13.16 10.66 8.32
CA THR A 333 -13.95 9.44 8.10
C THR A 333 -13.07 8.29 7.63
N ARG A 334 -13.58 7.06 7.68
CA ARG A 334 -12.97 5.87 7.02
C ARG A 334 -14.05 4.92 6.52
N LEU A 335 -13.70 4.07 5.56
CA LEU A 335 -14.62 3.07 5.04
C LEU A 335 -14.98 2.04 6.12
N ASP A 336 -16.23 1.63 6.14
CA ASP A 336 -16.71 0.57 7.04
C ASP A 336 -16.45 -0.83 6.48
N LYS A 337 -16.42 -0.95 5.16
CA LYS A 337 -16.11 -2.19 4.43
C LYS A 337 -14.79 -2.03 3.68
N PRO A 338 -14.03 -3.12 3.45
CA PRO A 338 -12.83 -3.04 2.63
C PRO A 338 -13.21 -2.72 1.19
N PHE A 339 -12.43 -1.87 0.53
CA PHE A 339 -12.61 -1.59 -0.90
C PHE A 339 -11.91 -2.63 -1.79
N PHE A 340 -10.98 -3.41 -1.21
CA PHE A 340 -10.22 -4.42 -1.92
C PHE A 340 -9.89 -5.58 -0.97
N ARG A 341 -10.21 -6.82 -1.35
CA ARG A 341 -10.07 -8.01 -0.50
C ARG A 341 -9.59 -9.22 -1.29
N PRO A 342 -9.06 -10.28 -0.65
CA PRO A 342 -8.64 -11.49 -1.33
C PRO A 342 -9.81 -12.18 -2.05
N MET A 343 -9.71 -12.32 -3.37
CA MET A 343 -10.70 -13.00 -4.21
C MET A 343 -10.08 -14.11 -5.04
N ALA A 344 -8.96 -13.85 -5.70
CA ALA A 344 -8.26 -14.80 -6.56
C ALA A 344 -7.50 -15.86 -5.75
N ASP A 345 -7.23 -17.02 -6.37
CA ASP A 345 -6.56 -18.14 -5.70
C ASP A 345 -5.13 -17.79 -5.25
N PHE A 346 -4.38 -17.04 -6.06
CA PHE A 346 -3.03 -16.61 -5.70
C PHE A 346 -2.99 -15.60 -4.52
N GLU A 347 -4.12 -15.01 -4.15
CA GLU A 347 -4.26 -14.15 -2.97
C GLU A 347 -4.58 -14.95 -1.69
N LYS A 348 -4.82 -16.25 -1.82
CA LYS A 348 -5.20 -17.19 -0.75
C LYS A 348 -4.28 -18.41 -0.66
N SER A 349 -3.30 -18.49 -1.54
CA SER A 349 -2.28 -19.55 -1.58
C SER A 349 -0.91 -18.96 -1.32
N GLY A 350 -0.01 -19.69 -0.69
CA GLY A 350 1.31 -19.18 -0.33
C GLY A 350 1.54 -19.31 1.17
N GLN A 351 2.45 -18.50 1.71
CA GLN A 351 2.77 -18.62 3.14
C GLN A 351 1.67 -18.05 4.06
N TYR A 352 0.75 -17.20 3.54
CA TYR A 352 -0.37 -16.67 4.32
C TYR A 352 -1.73 -17.13 3.77
N ALA A 353 -2.10 -18.36 4.08
CA ALA A 353 -3.29 -19.03 3.54
C ALA A 353 -4.65 -18.47 4.03
N ALA A 354 -4.68 -17.61 5.04
CA ALA A 354 -5.91 -16.96 5.48
C ALA A 354 -6.46 -15.95 4.45
N GLY A 355 -5.66 -15.63 3.43
CA GLY A 355 -5.96 -14.65 2.38
C GLY A 355 -5.39 -13.28 2.70
N THR A 356 -4.62 -12.74 1.74
CA THR A 356 -3.97 -11.44 1.89
C THR A 356 -3.96 -10.69 0.57
N VAL A 357 -4.46 -9.46 0.61
CA VAL A 357 -4.12 -8.38 -0.31
C VAL A 357 -3.48 -7.28 0.53
N PHE A 358 -2.15 -7.12 0.41
CA PHE A 358 -1.38 -6.17 1.21
C PHE A 358 -0.93 -5.01 0.32
N VAL A 359 -1.68 -3.90 0.34
CA VAL A 359 -1.46 -2.77 -0.55
C VAL A 359 -0.30 -1.91 -0.06
N GLU A 360 0.72 -1.70 -0.91
CA GLU A 360 1.92 -0.92 -0.59
C GLU A 360 2.40 -0.01 -1.71
N GLY A 361 2.14 -0.38 -2.97
CA GLY A 361 2.47 0.44 -4.14
C GLY A 361 1.26 1.15 -4.70
N LEU A 362 1.40 2.44 -5.00
CA LEU A 362 0.37 3.23 -5.68
C LEU A 362 1.04 4.25 -6.59
N VAL A 363 0.65 4.27 -7.86
CA VAL A 363 1.09 5.30 -8.81
C VAL A 363 -0.07 5.83 -9.63
N TYR A 364 0.05 7.11 -10.02
CA TYR A 364 -0.76 7.70 -11.08
C TYR A 364 0.11 7.79 -12.34
N HIS A 365 -0.32 7.12 -13.41
CA HIS A 365 0.42 7.04 -14.65
C HIS A 365 -0.55 6.99 -15.84
N ARG A 366 -0.32 7.79 -16.89
CA ARG A 366 -1.15 7.84 -18.10
C ARG A 366 -2.65 7.97 -17.78
N SER A 367 -2.99 8.87 -16.85
CA SER A 367 -4.36 9.16 -16.40
C SER A 367 -5.07 8.00 -15.71
N ARG A 368 -4.35 6.98 -15.23
CA ARG A 368 -4.86 5.83 -14.48
C ARG A 368 -4.12 5.66 -13.16
N TRP A 369 -4.78 5.00 -12.22
CA TRP A 369 -4.20 4.58 -10.97
C TRP A 369 -3.83 3.10 -11.05
N TYR A 370 -2.63 2.77 -10.65
CA TYR A 370 -2.15 1.40 -10.53
C TYR A 370 -1.79 1.15 -9.07
N MET A 371 -2.43 0.14 -8.49
CA MET A 371 -2.20 -0.30 -7.11
C MET A 371 -1.52 -1.65 -7.14
N TYR A 372 -0.32 -1.71 -6.56
CA TYR A 372 0.47 -2.93 -6.44
C TYR A 372 0.37 -3.46 -5.02
N TYR A 373 0.24 -4.76 -4.89
CA TYR A 373 -0.05 -5.37 -3.60
C TYR A 373 0.60 -6.75 -3.45
N GLY A 374 0.92 -7.12 -2.20
CA GLY A 374 1.34 -8.46 -1.83
C GLY A 374 0.14 -9.40 -1.80
N CYS A 375 0.32 -10.60 -2.36
CA CYS A 375 -0.68 -11.64 -2.44
C CYS A 375 -0.24 -12.84 -1.61
N ALA A 376 -0.99 -13.19 -0.54
CA ALA A 376 -0.71 -14.31 0.36
C ALA A 376 0.75 -14.41 0.85
N ASP A 377 1.44 -13.25 0.98
CA ASP A 377 2.86 -13.12 1.32
C ASP A 377 3.81 -13.93 0.41
N SER A 378 3.42 -14.15 -0.86
CA SER A 378 4.20 -14.99 -1.78
C SER A 378 4.28 -14.49 -3.21
N PHE A 379 3.38 -13.57 -3.61
CA PHE A 379 3.32 -13.03 -4.96
C PHE A 379 3.07 -11.53 -4.97
N VAL A 380 3.33 -10.88 -6.12
CA VAL A 380 2.96 -9.49 -6.36
C VAL A 380 1.83 -9.44 -7.37
N GLY A 381 0.77 -8.71 -7.02
CA GLY A 381 -0.36 -8.42 -7.90
C GLY A 381 -0.46 -6.94 -8.26
N VAL A 382 -1.27 -6.65 -9.30
CA VAL A 382 -1.64 -5.30 -9.72
C VAL A 382 -3.15 -5.19 -9.90
N ALA A 383 -3.71 -4.04 -9.50
CA ALA A 383 -5.08 -3.65 -9.82
C ALA A 383 -5.09 -2.23 -10.38
N VAL A 384 -6.00 -1.96 -11.31
CA VAL A 384 -6.05 -0.70 -12.08
C VAL A 384 -7.38 -0.01 -11.85
N TYR A 385 -7.34 1.30 -11.64
CA TYR A 385 -8.50 2.17 -11.63
C TYR A 385 -8.36 3.24 -12.71
N ASP A 386 -9.30 3.26 -13.64
CA ASP A 386 -9.42 4.30 -14.67
C ASP A 386 -10.58 5.21 -14.29
N PRO A 387 -10.32 6.48 -13.85
CA PRO A 387 -11.37 7.40 -13.44
C PRO A 387 -12.40 7.73 -14.53
N SER A 388 -12.06 7.49 -15.80
CA SER A 388 -12.94 7.78 -16.94
C SER A 388 -13.91 6.66 -17.27
N SER A 389 -13.62 5.41 -16.87
CA SER A 389 -14.38 4.23 -17.29
C SER A 389 -14.67 3.21 -16.20
N SER A 390 -13.87 3.16 -15.13
CA SER A 390 -14.11 2.20 -14.03
C SER A 390 -15.30 2.62 -13.18
N PRO A 391 -16.20 1.69 -12.82
CA PRO A 391 -17.23 1.97 -11.83
C PRO A 391 -16.57 2.31 -10.47
N ARG A 392 -17.20 3.20 -9.71
CA ARG A 392 -16.74 3.53 -8.34
C ARG A 392 -17.32 2.53 -7.34
N GLU A 393 -16.91 1.28 -7.48
CA GLU A 393 -17.36 0.19 -6.64
C GLU A 393 -16.14 -0.48 -6.00
N GLY A 394 -16.28 -0.84 -4.73
CA GLY A 394 -15.34 -1.75 -4.08
C GLY A 394 -15.57 -3.19 -4.54
N ASP A 395 -14.74 -4.12 -4.07
CA ASP A 395 -14.93 -5.55 -4.34
C ASP A 395 -16.30 -6.02 -3.87
N PRO A 396 -17.02 -6.88 -4.61
CA PRO A 396 -18.33 -7.37 -4.23
C PRO A 396 -18.30 -8.07 -2.87
N ILE A 397 -19.31 -7.81 -2.04
CA ILE A 397 -19.38 -8.35 -0.67
C ILE A 397 -19.77 -9.83 -0.67
N LYS A 398 -20.53 -10.26 -1.68
CA LYS A 398 -20.96 -11.66 -1.86
C LYS A 398 -20.64 -12.12 -3.28
N MET A 399 -20.05 -13.31 -3.42
CA MET A 399 -20.08 -14.10 -4.65
C MET A 399 -21.38 -14.90 -4.69
#